data_67de393c4341ec124fe5687773ea648d
#
_entry.id   67de393c4341ec124fe5687773ea648d
#
_cell.length_a   1.000
_cell.length_b   1.000
_cell.length_c   1.000
_cell.angle_alpha   90.00
_cell.angle_beta   90.00
_cell.angle_gamma   90.00
#
_symmetry.space_group_name_H-M   'P 1'
#
loop_
_entity.id
_entity.type
_entity.pdbx_description
1 polymer ?
#
loop_
_entity_poly.entity_id
_entity_poly.type
_entity_poly.pdbx_seq_one_letter_code
_entity_poly.pdbx_strand_id
1 'polypeptide(L)'
;MKLNIKRTLLVGIAFMTISSFWQLYDFSIPLMLKNDLGVSDTLSGVIMSLDNILALFMLPLFGALSDKTMTRFGKRMPFIIVGTIATVIGMLTLPYAASIRSLPLFIIALGIVLIFIATYRSPAVALMPDVTLKPLRSKGNAIINLMGALGGVVALVGLSLLDPTKKGYFPVFFLIAGFMLVGLTVMMVTIRENQWAKEMAKDTIKYGVVEIEEEGSTSKLPKDVQRSLNFILLSIALWFMGYNAVISAFSRYATNQIGLDGSQAAQILLVANIGAIISFIPVGQFSSKNGRKKTIMMGVVLLALVFLTAGFYTSFHPLMYVNFVLAGVAWASINVNSLPMVLEMAKDGDVGRYTGLYYTFSMSAQIITPILSGFLFDQMDNYTILFPYATFFVALAWITMSQVKHGDSILSDYTQ
;
A
#
# COMPACT_ATOMS: atom_id res chain seq x y z
N MET A 1 22.26 -18.98 -10.64
CA MET A 1 21.93 -17.94 -9.64
C MET A 1 20.77 -18.40 -8.77
N LYS A 2 20.87 -18.29 -7.43
CA LYS A 2 19.76 -18.60 -6.50
C LYS A 2 19.54 -17.43 -5.55
N LEU A 3 18.28 -17.08 -5.30
CA LEU A 3 17.92 -16.04 -4.32
C LEU A 3 18.21 -16.55 -2.91
N ASN A 4 18.86 -15.72 -2.09
CA ASN A 4 19.02 -16.00 -0.67
C ASN A 4 17.74 -15.63 0.08
N ILE A 5 16.82 -16.59 0.18
CA ILE A 5 15.49 -16.40 0.78
C ILE A 5 15.61 -15.87 2.22
N LYS A 6 16.58 -16.39 3.01
CA LYS A 6 16.79 -15.93 4.41
C LYS A 6 17.11 -14.45 4.49
N ARG A 7 18.03 -13.95 3.65
CA ARG A 7 18.35 -12.51 3.58
C ARG A 7 17.14 -11.68 3.14
N THR A 8 16.43 -12.17 2.13
CA THR A 8 15.23 -11.47 1.62
C THR A 8 14.15 -11.37 2.68
N LEU A 9 13.91 -12.43 3.47
CA LEU A 9 12.97 -12.41 4.59
C LEU A 9 13.41 -11.43 5.68
N LEU A 10 14.70 -11.38 6.02
CA LEU A 10 15.22 -10.42 7.01
C LEU A 10 15.04 -8.97 6.57
N VAL A 11 15.29 -8.66 5.28
CA VAL A 11 14.97 -7.35 4.70
C VAL A 11 13.45 -7.11 4.69
N GLY A 12 12.67 -8.14 4.46
CA GLY A 12 11.20 -8.10 4.48
C GLY A 12 10.60 -7.70 5.82
N ILE A 13 11.33 -7.85 6.95
CA ILE A 13 10.90 -7.37 8.28
C ILE A 13 10.64 -5.86 8.26
N ALA A 14 11.43 -5.08 7.53
CA ALA A 14 11.21 -3.66 7.37
C ALA A 14 9.84 -3.36 6.74
N PHE A 15 9.47 -4.11 5.69
CA PHE A 15 8.16 -3.97 5.05
C PHE A 15 7.02 -4.42 5.97
N MET A 16 7.24 -5.48 6.73
CA MET A 16 6.26 -5.98 7.68
C MET A 16 5.95 -4.95 8.77
N THR A 17 6.96 -4.29 9.33
CA THR A 17 6.78 -3.24 10.34
C THR A 17 6.17 -1.96 9.76
N ILE A 18 6.56 -1.53 8.55
CA ILE A 18 5.95 -0.40 7.84
C ILE A 18 4.46 -0.66 7.58
N SER A 19 4.12 -1.83 7.06
CA SER A 19 2.72 -2.14 6.72
C SER A 19 1.84 -2.31 7.96
N SER A 20 2.39 -2.80 9.09
CA SER A 20 1.64 -2.84 10.33
C SER A 20 1.32 -1.44 10.86
N PHE A 21 2.25 -0.48 10.72
CA PHE A 21 1.99 0.92 11.03
C PHE A 21 0.90 1.51 10.12
N TRP A 22 0.99 1.35 8.80
CA TRP A 22 0.00 1.91 7.88
C TRP A 22 -1.40 1.34 8.10
N GLN A 23 -1.51 0.05 8.37
CA GLN A 23 -2.80 -0.57 8.66
C GLN A 23 -3.43 -0.03 9.96
N LEU A 24 -2.61 0.19 11.01
CA LEU A 24 -3.05 0.85 12.24
C LEU A 24 -3.46 2.30 11.98
N TYR A 25 -2.67 3.02 11.18
CA TYR A 25 -2.90 4.41 10.79
C TYR A 25 -4.24 4.56 10.06
N ASP A 26 -4.45 3.82 8.99
CA ASP A 26 -5.65 3.89 8.15
C ASP A 26 -6.92 3.57 8.94
N PHE A 27 -6.82 2.66 9.92
CA PHE A 27 -7.96 2.29 10.77
C PHE A 27 -8.22 3.30 11.88
N SER A 28 -7.18 3.72 12.60
CA SER A 28 -7.34 4.42 13.89
C SER A 28 -7.35 5.95 13.76
N ILE A 29 -6.53 6.53 12.85
CA ILE A 29 -6.44 7.99 12.74
C ILE A 29 -7.77 8.63 12.34
N PRO A 30 -8.52 8.13 11.34
CA PRO A 30 -9.83 8.69 11.00
C PRO A 30 -10.85 8.62 12.15
N LEU A 31 -10.79 7.55 12.95
CA LEU A 31 -11.66 7.39 14.12
C LEU A 31 -11.32 8.42 15.22
N MET A 32 -10.02 8.59 15.54
CA MET A 32 -9.57 9.59 16.52
C MET A 32 -9.95 11.00 16.10
N LEU A 33 -9.72 11.35 14.82
CA LEU A 33 -10.07 12.67 14.29
C LEU A 33 -11.56 12.95 14.42
N LYS A 34 -12.41 11.99 14.07
CA LYS A 34 -13.88 12.16 14.11
C LYS A 34 -14.44 12.09 15.53
N ASN A 35 -14.15 11.00 16.25
CA ASN A 35 -14.86 10.66 17.48
C ASN A 35 -14.27 11.36 18.71
N ASP A 36 -12.94 11.54 18.78
CA ASP A 36 -12.29 12.12 19.96
C ASP A 36 -12.01 13.62 19.78
N LEU A 37 -11.62 14.03 18.57
CA LEU A 37 -11.22 15.42 18.28
C LEU A 37 -12.31 16.24 17.60
N GLY A 38 -13.44 15.64 17.19
CA GLY A 38 -14.58 16.33 16.58
C GLY A 38 -14.29 16.99 15.24
N VAL A 39 -13.29 16.48 14.51
CA VAL A 39 -12.88 17.01 13.20
C VAL A 39 -13.90 16.63 12.14
N SER A 40 -14.21 17.59 11.22
CA SER A 40 -15.08 17.29 10.07
C SER A 40 -14.47 16.22 9.15
N ASP A 41 -15.30 15.50 8.40
CA ASP A 41 -14.83 14.45 7.52
C ASP A 41 -13.99 15.00 6.36
N THR A 42 -14.29 16.20 5.86
CA THR A 42 -13.47 16.91 4.87
C THR A 42 -12.06 17.20 5.41
N LEU A 43 -11.96 17.79 6.60
CA LEU A 43 -10.66 18.10 7.20
C LEU A 43 -9.90 16.82 7.57
N SER A 44 -10.59 15.79 8.04
CA SER A 44 -10.02 14.45 8.24
C SER A 44 -9.44 13.90 6.92
N GLY A 45 -10.16 14.04 5.81
CA GLY A 45 -9.68 13.66 4.48
C GLY A 45 -8.42 14.42 4.05
N VAL A 46 -8.35 15.73 4.31
CA VAL A 46 -7.14 16.54 4.06
C VAL A 46 -5.98 16.05 4.91
N ILE A 47 -6.19 15.80 6.20
CA ILE A 47 -5.16 15.29 7.11
C ILE A 47 -4.68 13.91 6.65
N MET A 48 -5.59 13.02 6.27
CA MET A 48 -5.24 11.68 5.78
C MET A 48 -4.49 11.70 4.45
N SER A 49 -4.67 12.72 3.62
CA SER A 49 -3.92 12.84 2.35
C SER A 49 -2.51 13.40 2.52
N LEU A 50 -2.17 13.97 3.70
CA LEU A 50 -0.83 14.52 3.96
C LEU A 50 0.28 13.48 3.84
N ASP A 51 0.01 12.23 4.16
CA ASP A 51 0.97 11.13 4.02
C ASP A 51 1.44 10.98 2.56
N ASN A 52 0.51 10.97 1.62
CA ASN A 52 0.80 10.85 0.20
C ASN A 52 1.43 12.12 -0.37
N ILE A 53 0.99 13.31 0.08
CA ILE A 53 1.58 14.60 -0.31
C ILE A 53 3.03 14.67 0.16
N LEU A 54 3.30 14.35 1.43
CA LEU A 54 4.65 14.35 1.98
C LEU A 54 5.53 13.28 1.31
N ALA A 55 4.97 12.11 1.00
CA ALA A 55 5.69 11.03 0.33
C ALA A 55 6.28 11.46 -1.01
N LEU A 56 5.56 12.29 -1.80
CA LEU A 56 6.05 12.81 -3.09
C LEU A 56 7.41 13.52 -2.97
N PHE A 57 7.63 14.23 -1.87
CA PHE A 57 8.86 15.00 -1.65
C PHE A 57 9.87 14.24 -0.78
N MET A 58 9.40 13.58 0.28
CA MET A 58 10.24 12.96 1.30
C MET A 58 10.88 11.64 0.82
N LEU A 59 10.16 10.82 0.04
CA LEU A 59 10.73 9.55 -0.42
C LEU A 59 11.95 9.74 -1.33
N PRO A 60 11.94 10.61 -2.37
CA PRO A 60 13.14 10.90 -3.15
C PRO A 60 14.25 11.54 -2.31
N LEU A 61 13.89 12.46 -1.39
CA LEU A 61 14.86 13.15 -0.53
C LEU A 61 15.62 12.14 0.34
N PHE A 62 14.93 11.31 1.10
CA PHE A 62 15.56 10.34 2.01
C PHE A 62 16.21 9.19 1.24
N GLY A 63 15.71 8.83 0.06
CA GLY A 63 16.39 7.95 -0.87
C GLY A 63 17.78 8.48 -1.22
N ALA A 64 17.86 9.71 -1.77
CA ALA A 64 19.10 10.35 -2.16
C ALA A 64 20.05 10.63 -0.99
N LEU A 65 19.53 11.01 0.19
CA LEU A 65 20.35 11.20 1.39
C LEU A 65 20.97 9.88 1.83
N SER A 66 20.18 8.80 1.83
CA SER A 66 20.71 7.48 2.22
C SER A 66 21.73 6.93 1.21
N ASP A 67 21.62 7.26 -0.09
CA ASP A 67 22.61 6.89 -1.10
C ASP A 67 23.99 7.50 -0.83
N LYS A 68 24.01 8.73 -0.32
CA LYS A 68 25.24 9.47 0.00
C LYS A 68 25.83 9.13 1.38
N THR A 69 25.08 8.39 2.19
CA THR A 69 25.50 8.08 3.56
C THR A 69 26.33 6.80 3.59
N MET A 70 27.46 6.85 4.29
CA MET A 70 28.35 5.70 4.49
C MET A 70 28.64 5.54 5.98
N THR A 71 28.14 4.48 6.60
CA THR A 71 28.34 4.18 8.02
C THR A 71 28.81 2.74 8.25
N ARG A 72 29.21 2.42 9.47
CA ARG A 72 29.56 1.05 9.89
C ARG A 72 28.37 0.08 9.77
N PHE A 73 27.13 0.56 9.87
CA PHE A 73 25.90 -0.23 9.75
C PHE A 73 25.41 -0.36 8.30
N GLY A 74 25.97 0.39 7.36
CA GLY A 74 25.54 0.51 5.98
C GLY A 74 25.05 1.91 5.65
N LYS A 75 24.47 2.07 4.45
CA LYS A 75 23.91 3.34 3.99
C LYS A 75 22.42 3.49 4.32
N ARG A 76 21.67 2.38 4.40
CA ARG A 76 20.21 2.38 4.65
C ARG A 76 19.86 2.20 6.13
N MET A 77 20.56 1.31 6.83
CA MET A 77 20.28 0.96 8.23
C MET A 77 20.20 2.16 9.19
N PRO A 78 21.06 3.20 9.12
CA PRO A 78 20.96 4.35 10.03
C PRO A 78 19.61 5.08 9.91
N PHE A 79 19.08 5.25 8.70
CA PHE A 79 17.78 5.86 8.45
C PHE A 79 16.63 5.00 8.96
N ILE A 80 16.74 3.67 8.79
CA ILE A 80 15.77 2.70 9.30
C ILE A 80 15.73 2.77 10.83
N ILE A 81 16.89 2.82 11.50
CA ILE A 81 16.98 2.89 12.97
C ILE A 81 16.35 4.18 13.49
N VAL A 82 16.85 5.32 13.02
CA VAL A 82 16.37 6.64 13.48
C VAL A 82 14.88 6.84 13.14
N GLY A 83 14.50 6.51 11.91
CA GLY A 83 13.12 6.65 11.46
C GLY A 83 12.15 5.77 12.27
N THR A 84 12.50 4.52 12.55
CA THR A 84 11.65 3.62 13.34
C THR A 84 11.50 4.09 14.77
N ILE A 85 12.60 4.45 15.46
CA ILE A 85 12.55 4.91 16.86
C ILE A 85 11.73 6.19 16.98
N ALA A 86 11.96 7.17 16.11
CA ALA A 86 11.23 8.43 16.14
C ALA A 86 9.74 8.25 15.77
N THR A 87 9.44 7.35 14.80
CA THR A 87 8.04 6.98 14.48
C THR A 87 7.36 6.35 15.69
N VAL A 88 8.01 5.43 16.40
CA VAL A 88 7.44 4.78 17.58
C VAL A 88 7.16 5.79 18.70
N ILE A 89 8.07 6.71 18.98
CA ILE A 89 7.85 7.78 19.97
C ILE A 89 6.69 8.67 19.57
N GLY A 90 6.67 9.12 18.30
CA GLY A 90 5.61 9.99 17.78
C GLY A 90 4.25 9.30 17.75
N MET A 91 4.18 8.03 17.32
CA MET A 91 2.90 7.32 17.25
C MET A 91 2.25 7.06 18.62
N LEU A 92 3.04 6.92 19.68
CA LEU A 92 2.52 6.78 21.05
C LEU A 92 1.96 8.10 21.61
N THR A 93 2.37 9.24 21.04
CA THR A 93 1.82 10.56 21.39
C THR A 93 0.42 10.78 20.82
N LEU A 94 0.06 10.10 19.72
CA LEU A 94 -1.24 10.27 19.05
C LEU A 94 -2.44 9.90 19.95
N PRO A 95 -2.50 8.68 20.55
CA PRO A 95 -3.59 8.32 21.45
C PRO A 95 -3.61 9.20 22.72
N TYR A 96 -2.46 9.71 23.18
CA TYR A 96 -2.43 10.68 24.27
C TYR A 96 -3.07 12.00 23.86
N ALA A 97 -2.70 12.57 22.71
CA ALA A 97 -3.27 13.79 22.20
C ALA A 97 -4.80 13.68 21.97
N ALA A 98 -5.26 12.52 21.47
CA ALA A 98 -6.69 12.21 21.31
C ALA A 98 -7.40 12.16 22.69
N SER A 99 -6.81 11.50 23.69
CA SER A 99 -7.41 11.36 25.04
C SER A 99 -7.60 12.69 25.76
N ILE A 100 -6.69 13.64 25.56
CA ILE A 100 -6.81 15.02 26.10
C ILE A 100 -7.55 15.98 25.16
N ARG A 101 -8.07 15.47 24.03
CA ARG A 101 -8.78 16.24 22.99
C ARG A 101 -8.00 17.44 22.44
N SER A 102 -6.68 17.31 22.31
CA SER A 102 -5.82 18.39 21.81
C SER A 102 -5.51 18.19 20.33
N LEU A 103 -6.28 18.83 19.46
CA LEU A 103 -6.03 18.81 18.01
C LEU A 103 -4.65 19.37 17.63
N PRO A 104 -4.15 20.49 18.19
CA PRO A 104 -2.82 20.99 17.86
C PRO A 104 -1.71 19.97 18.17
N LEU A 105 -1.75 19.34 19.35
CA LEU A 105 -0.77 18.32 19.73
C LEU A 105 -0.87 17.11 18.80
N PHE A 106 -2.09 16.70 18.45
CA PHE A 106 -2.32 15.58 17.52
C PHE A 106 -1.70 15.85 16.15
N ILE A 107 -1.94 17.04 15.57
CA ILE A 107 -1.41 17.41 14.24
C ILE A 107 0.13 17.50 14.26
N ILE A 108 0.72 18.07 15.32
CA ILE A 108 2.18 18.13 15.47
C ILE A 108 2.76 16.71 15.57
N ALA A 109 2.20 15.86 16.44
CA ALA A 109 2.64 14.48 16.59
C ALA A 109 2.49 13.70 15.29
N LEU A 110 1.37 13.86 14.58
CA LEU A 110 1.12 13.23 13.29
C LEU A 110 2.13 13.68 12.24
N GLY A 111 2.40 14.98 12.13
CA GLY A 111 3.42 15.51 11.21
C GLY A 111 4.81 14.91 11.48
N ILE A 112 5.20 14.81 12.75
CA ILE A 112 6.45 14.16 13.16
C ILE A 112 6.46 12.69 12.71
N VAL A 113 5.39 11.95 12.99
CA VAL A 113 5.27 10.54 12.60
C VAL A 113 5.39 10.38 11.09
N LEU A 114 4.70 11.19 10.29
CA LEU A 114 4.72 11.10 8.82
C LEU A 114 6.10 11.42 8.24
N ILE A 115 6.83 12.37 8.80
CA ILE A 115 8.21 12.68 8.39
C ILE A 115 9.14 11.51 8.70
N PHE A 116 9.07 10.93 9.90
CA PHE A 116 9.98 9.86 10.30
C PHE A 116 9.63 8.52 9.68
N ILE A 117 8.35 8.23 9.41
CA ILE A 117 8.01 7.03 8.63
C ILE A 117 8.51 7.15 7.18
N ALA A 118 8.50 8.35 6.58
CA ALA A 118 9.08 8.58 5.26
C ALA A 118 10.62 8.44 5.26
N THR A 119 11.29 8.91 6.33
CA THR A 119 12.73 8.71 6.56
C THR A 119 13.10 7.22 6.57
N TYR A 120 12.25 6.40 7.15
CA TYR A 120 12.42 4.95 7.26
C TYR A 120 12.04 4.21 5.97
N ARG A 121 10.89 4.55 5.36
CA ARG A 121 10.27 3.82 4.25
C ARG A 121 11.15 3.79 3.01
N SER A 122 11.69 4.93 2.57
CA SER A 122 12.46 5.00 1.34
C SER A 122 13.76 4.18 1.39
N PRO A 123 14.62 4.31 2.43
CA PRO A 123 15.78 3.45 2.59
C PRO A 123 15.44 1.96 2.74
N ALA A 124 14.34 1.62 3.40
CA ALA A 124 13.89 0.23 3.54
C ALA A 124 13.55 -0.40 2.18
N VAL A 125 12.85 0.36 1.31
CA VAL A 125 12.55 -0.08 -0.07
C VAL A 125 13.84 -0.28 -0.87
N ALA A 126 14.80 0.62 -0.73
CA ALA A 126 16.08 0.56 -1.45
C ALA A 126 17.01 -0.55 -0.95
N LEU A 127 16.86 -1.00 0.29
CA LEU A 127 17.73 -2.03 0.89
C LEU A 127 17.67 -3.37 0.12
N MET A 128 16.50 -3.77 -0.37
CA MET A 128 16.36 -5.04 -1.09
C MET A 128 17.15 -5.07 -2.40
N PRO A 129 17.01 -4.11 -3.34
CA PRO A 129 17.81 -4.09 -4.55
C PRO A 129 19.31 -3.89 -4.29
N ASP A 130 19.70 -3.21 -3.20
CA ASP A 130 21.11 -3.00 -2.84
C ASP A 130 21.84 -4.30 -2.43
N VAL A 131 21.09 -5.33 -2.00
CA VAL A 131 21.66 -6.62 -1.56
C VAL A 131 21.22 -7.81 -2.40
N THR A 132 20.53 -7.55 -3.53
CA THR A 132 19.97 -8.61 -4.40
C THR A 132 20.38 -8.37 -5.86
N LEU A 133 20.91 -9.42 -6.52
CA LEU A 133 21.25 -9.40 -7.93
C LEU A 133 20.07 -8.98 -8.81
N LYS A 134 20.31 -8.15 -9.83
CA LYS A 134 19.27 -7.60 -10.73
C LYS A 134 18.29 -8.65 -11.26
N PRO A 135 18.72 -9.83 -11.79
CA PRO A 135 17.79 -10.86 -12.28
C PRO A 135 16.90 -11.51 -11.21
N LEU A 136 17.27 -11.39 -9.92
CA LEU A 136 16.55 -11.98 -8.79
C LEU A 136 15.66 -10.97 -8.04
N ARG A 137 15.74 -9.67 -8.39
CA ARG A 137 14.98 -8.59 -7.70
C ARG A 137 13.48 -8.81 -7.76
N SER A 138 12.93 -9.32 -8.86
CA SER A 138 11.49 -9.60 -8.98
C SER A 138 11.03 -10.66 -7.95
N LYS A 139 11.79 -11.75 -7.80
CA LYS A 139 11.51 -12.77 -6.79
C LYS A 139 11.69 -12.24 -5.37
N GLY A 140 12.71 -11.40 -5.15
CA GLY A 140 12.91 -10.71 -3.87
C GLY A 140 11.74 -9.80 -3.53
N ASN A 141 11.26 -9.01 -4.49
CA ASN A 141 10.13 -8.11 -4.32
C ASN A 141 8.83 -8.85 -3.96
N ALA A 142 8.59 -10.02 -4.54
CA ALA A 142 7.43 -10.84 -4.17
C ALA A 142 7.46 -11.25 -2.68
N ILE A 143 8.63 -11.64 -2.16
CA ILE A 143 8.79 -12.02 -0.74
C ILE A 143 8.59 -10.81 0.18
N ILE A 144 9.19 -9.65 -0.12
CA ILE A 144 9.03 -8.48 0.74
C ILE A 144 7.60 -7.94 0.74
N ASN A 145 6.89 -8.02 -0.40
CA ASN A 145 5.48 -7.65 -0.46
C ASN A 145 4.60 -8.61 0.36
N LEU A 146 4.91 -9.91 0.34
CA LEU A 146 4.25 -10.89 1.22
C LEU A 146 4.51 -10.56 2.70
N MET A 147 5.75 -10.21 3.07
CA MET A 147 6.08 -9.77 4.44
C MET A 147 5.29 -8.50 4.82
N GLY A 148 5.16 -7.55 3.88
CA GLY A 148 4.31 -6.37 4.08
C GLY A 148 2.85 -6.74 4.36
N ALA A 149 2.27 -7.63 3.55
CA ALA A 149 0.90 -8.10 3.76
C ALA A 149 0.70 -8.78 5.12
N LEU A 150 1.68 -9.59 5.57
CA LEU A 150 1.68 -10.18 6.91
C LEU A 150 1.74 -9.11 8.02
N GLY A 151 2.45 -8.00 7.80
CA GLY A 151 2.45 -6.86 8.72
C GLY A 151 1.05 -6.24 8.89
N GLY A 152 0.32 -6.08 7.79
CA GLY A 152 -1.09 -5.64 7.82
C GLY A 152 -1.98 -6.60 8.62
N VAL A 153 -1.79 -7.91 8.45
CA VAL A 153 -2.49 -8.94 9.23
C VAL A 153 -2.19 -8.80 10.73
N VAL A 154 -0.93 -8.60 11.13
CA VAL A 154 -0.55 -8.38 12.53
C VAL A 154 -1.30 -7.19 13.14
N ALA A 155 -1.38 -6.08 12.43
CA ALA A 155 -2.10 -4.90 12.91
C ALA A 155 -3.61 -5.16 13.04
N LEU A 156 -4.24 -5.81 12.06
CA LEU A 156 -5.66 -6.11 12.08
C LEU A 156 -6.03 -7.14 13.17
N VAL A 157 -5.16 -8.12 13.40
CA VAL A 157 -5.32 -9.05 14.55
C VAL A 157 -5.23 -8.27 15.87
N GLY A 158 -4.25 -7.38 16.01
CA GLY A 158 -4.11 -6.51 17.17
C GLY A 158 -5.35 -5.64 17.40
N LEU A 159 -5.85 -4.98 16.37
CA LEU A 159 -7.09 -4.19 16.40
C LEU A 159 -8.32 -5.03 16.78
N SER A 160 -8.41 -6.24 16.24
CA SER A 160 -9.52 -7.17 16.56
C SER A 160 -9.49 -7.63 18.03
N LEU A 161 -8.32 -7.95 18.58
CA LEU A 161 -8.19 -8.44 19.95
C LEU A 161 -8.30 -7.33 21.01
N LEU A 162 -7.79 -6.14 20.69
CA LEU A 162 -7.70 -5.04 21.64
C LEU A 162 -8.84 -4.03 21.53
N ASP A 163 -9.65 -4.10 20.50
CA ASP A 163 -10.84 -3.27 20.24
C ASP A 163 -10.68 -1.80 20.69
N PRO A 164 -10.15 -0.93 19.83
CA PRO A 164 -9.86 0.44 20.23
C PRO A 164 -11.09 1.26 20.59
N THR A 165 -12.29 0.86 20.15
CA THR A 165 -13.54 1.54 20.48
C THR A 165 -14.01 1.25 21.91
N LYS A 166 -13.61 0.10 22.50
CA LYS A 166 -13.95 -0.29 23.87
C LYS A 166 -12.82 -0.07 24.87
N LYS A 167 -11.57 -0.38 24.46
CA LYS A 167 -10.40 -0.35 25.35
C LYS A 167 -9.54 0.90 25.18
N GLY A 168 -9.90 1.80 24.25
CA GLY A 168 -9.10 2.92 23.83
C GLY A 168 -7.93 2.52 22.91
N TYR A 169 -7.26 3.52 22.35
CA TYR A 169 -6.24 3.28 21.32
C TYR A 169 -4.87 2.87 21.88
N PHE A 170 -4.53 3.20 23.12
CA PHE A 170 -3.22 2.91 23.70
C PHE A 170 -2.79 1.44 23.57
N PRO A 171 -3.62 0.43 23.91
CA PRO A 171 -3.18 -0.96 23.88
C PRO A 171 -2.71 -1.40 22.50
N VAL A 172 -3.44 -1.05 21.43
CA VAL A 172 -3.07 -1.45 20.07
C VAL A 172 -1.86 -0.66 19.56
N PHE A 173 -1.73 0.63 19.92
CA PHE A 173 -0.56 1.43 19.57
C PHE A 173 0.71 0.91 20.26
N PHE A 174 0.65 0.50 21.54
CA PHE A 174 1.73 -0.17 22.24
C PHE A 174 2.10 -1.51 21.63
N LEU A 175 1.11 -2.30 21.22
CA LEU A 175 1.36 -3.58 20.55
C LEU A 175 2.17 -3.38 19.26
N ILE A 176 1.71 -2.45 18.39
CA ILE A 176 2.38 -2.19 17.11
C ILE A 176 3.74 -1.50 17.32
N ALA A 177 3.86 -0.59 18.27
CA ALA A 177 5.14 0.02 18.65
C ALA A 177 6.14 -1.05 19.11
N GLY A 178 5.72 -1.97 19.97
CA GLY A 178 6.53 -3.10 20.41
C GLY A 178 6.94 -4.01 19.26
N PHE A 179 5.99 -4.33 18.37
CA PHE A 179 6.26 -5.12 17.17
C PHE A 179 7.29 -4.44 16.25
N MET A 180 7.20 -3.13 16.04
CA MET A 180 8.17 -2.36 15.27
C MET A 180 9.55 -2.36 15.91
N LEU A 181 9.65 -2.21 17.25
CA LEU A 181 10.91 -2.24 17.98
C LEU A 181 11.55 -3.63 17.96
N VAL A 182 10.76 -4.69 18.11
CA VAL A 182 11.25 -6.08 17.96
C VAL A 182 11.78 -6.31 16.54
N GLY A 183 11.02 -5.91 15.53
CA GLY A 183 11.46 -5.98 14.13
C GLY A 183 12.76 -5.21 13.89
N LEU A 184 12.88 -3.99 14.42
CA LEU A 184 14.09 -3.18 14.35
C LEU A 184 15.28 -3.89 15.03
N THR A 185 15.07 -4.45 16.22
CA THR A 185 16.12 -5.17 16.96
C THR A 185 16.61 -6.38 16.18
N VAL A 186 15.70 -7.16 15.60
CA VAL A 186 16.05 -8.29 14.73
C VAL A 186 16.86 -7.81 13.53
N MET A 187 16.45 -6.74 12.86
CA MET A 187 17.18 -6.17 11.73
C MET A 187 18.59 -5.70 12.13
N MET A 188 18.73 -5.00 13.25
CA MET A 188 20.04 -4.51 13.74
C MET A 188 21.03 -5.64 14.04
N VAL A 189 20.54 -6.75 14.58
CA VAL A 189 21.38 -7.90 14.93
C VAL A 189 21.74 -8.75 13.71
N THR A 190 20.83 -8.86 12.74
CA THR A 190 20.96 -9.83 11.64
C THR A 190 21.40 -9.25 10.32
N ILE A 191 21.02 -7.99 10.00
CA ILE A 191 21.35 -7.36 8.72
C ILE A 191 22.77 -6.83 8.74
N ARG A 192 23.59 -7.32 7.82
CA ARG A 192 24.97 -6.89 7.59
C ARG A 192 25.08 -6.22 6.21
N GLU A 193 24.46 -5.06 6.09
CA GLU A 193 24.28 -4.36 4.80
C GLU A 193 25.58 -4.24 4.01
N ASN A 194 26.66 -3.71 4.65
CA ASN A 194 27.96 -3.53 3.99
C ASN A 194 28.57 -4.85 3.48
N GLN A 195 28.44 -5.93 4.25
CA GLN A 195 28.94 -7.25 3.86
C GLN A 195 28.12 -7.79 2.68
N TRP A 196 26.78 -7.73 2.79
CA TRP A 196 25.90 -8.27 1.75
C TRP A 196 25.99 -7.51 0.45
N ALA A 197 26.18 -6.18 0.48
CA ALA A 197 26.43 -5.37 -0.70
C ALA A 197 27.74 -5.74 -1.39
N LYS A 198 28.84 -5.98 -0.62
CA LYS A 198 30.11 -6.46 -1.17
C LYS A 198 29.99 -7.86 -1.79
N GLU A 199 29.27 -8.76 -1.17
CA GLU A 199 29.02 -10.10 -1.71
C GLU A 199 28.20 -10.02 -3.00
N MET A 200 27.14 -9.19 -3.03
CA MET A 200 26.34 -8.93 -4.23
C MET A 200 27.19 -8.38 -5.37
N ALA A 201 28.08 -7.41 -5.11
CA ALA A 201 28.98 -6.86 -6.12
C ALA A 201 29.93 -7.93 -6.70
N LYS A 202 30.50 -8.81 -5.85
CA LYS A 202 31.31 -9.96 -6.31
C LYS A 202 30.50 -10.93 -7.18
N ASP A 203 29.28 -11.22 -6.78
CA ASP A 203 28.39 -12.11 -7.54
C ASP A 203 27.97 -11.47 -8.87
N THR A 204 27.77 -10.15 -8.92
CA THR A 204 27.51 -9.39 -10.16
C THR A 204 28.63 -9.60 -11.18
N ILE A 205 29.88 -9.48 -10.76
CA ILE A 205 31.07 -9.73 -11.61
C ILE A 205 31.15 -11.20 -11.99
N LYS A 206 31.00 -12.12 -11.02
CA LYS A 206 31.11 -13.57 -11.22
C LYS A 206 30.11 -14.10 -12.24
N TYR A 207 28.89 -13.55 -12.27
CA TYR A 207 27.83 -14.00 -13.17
C TYR A 207 27.71 -13.14 -14.44
N GLY A 208 28.61 -12.16 -14.63
CA GLY A 208 28.59 -11.29 -15.81
C GLY A 208 27.28 -10.49 -15.96
N VAL A 209 26.65 -10.12 -14.83
CA VAL A 209 25.44 -9.31 -14.85
C VAL A 209 25.82 -7.90 -15.26
N VAL A 210 25.66 -7.58 -16.54
CA VAL A 210 25.89 -6.22 -17.06
C VAL A 210 24.75 -5.33 -16.58
N GLU A 211 25.06 -4.26 -15.85
CA GLU A 211 24.13 -3.16 -15.66
C GLU A 211 24.09 -2.40 -17.00
N ILE A 212 23.16 -2.78 -17.87
CA ILE A 212 22.82 -1.96 -19.02
C ILE A 212 22.13 -0.72 -18.43
N GLU A 213 22.82 0.42 -18.42
CA GLU A 213 22.16 1.70 -18.28
C GLU A 213 21.29 1.85 -19.54
N GLU A 214 20.00 1.64 -19.37
CA GLU A 214 19.02 1.81 -20.43
C GLU A 214 18.92 3.31 -20.70
N GLU A 215 19.63 3.78 -21.74
CA GLU A 215 19.40 5.13 -22.27
C GLU A 215 17.95 5.21 -22.73
N GLY A 216 17.14 6.04 -22.04
CA GLY A 216 15.74 6.20 -22.33
C GLY A 216 15.50 6.61 -23.78
N SER A 217 14.83 5.78 -24.53
CA SER A 217 14.45 6.08 -25.91
C SER A 217 13.39 7.20 -25.89
N THR A 218 13.72 8.38 -26.47
CA THR A 218 12.78 9.50 -26.60
C THR A 218 11.76 9.31 -27.72
N SER A 219 11.66 8.12 -28.33
CA SER A 219 10.75 7.86 -29.43
C SER A 219 9.29 7.86 -28.97
N LYS A 220 8.46 8.67 -29.64
CA LYS A 220 7.01 8.73 -29.38
C LYS A 220 6.36 7.37 -29.60
N LEU A 221 5.43 6.98 -28.69
CA LEU A 221 4.59 5.80 -28.88
C LEU A 221 3.68 5.96 -30.11
N PRO A 222 3.31 4.85 -30.79
CA PRO A 222 2.20 4.84 -31.75
C PRO A 222 0.91 5.38 -31.08
N LYS A 223 0.10 6.09 -31.83
CA LYS A 223 -1.09 6.78 -31.30
C LYS A 223 -2.10 5.84 -30.64
N ASP A 224 -2.23 4.63 -31.11
CA ASP A 224 -3.10 3.58 -30.58
C ASP A 224 -2.59 3.01 -29.25
N VAL A 225 -1.26 2.82 -29.12
CA VAL A 225 -0.61 2.42 -27.85
C VAL A 225 -0.70 3.53 -26.83
N GLN A 226 -0.46 4.79 -27.24
CA GLN A 226 -0.61 5.97 -26.36
C GLN A 226 -2.07 6.10 -25.87
N ARG A 227 -3.05 5.83 -26.71
CA ARG A 227 -4.46 5.81 -26.31
C ARG A 227 -4.73 4.73 -25.26
N SER A 228 -4.21 3.52 -25.46
CA SER A 228 -4.33 2.42 -24.50
C SER A 228 -3.66 2.77 -23.16
N LEU A 229 -2.48 3.39 -23.21
CA LEU A 229 -1.78 3.86 -22.02
C LEU A 229 -2.61 4.89 -21.24
N ASN A 230 -3.17 5.88 -21.92
CA ASN A 230 -4.01 6.89 -21.28
C ASN A 230 -5.25 6.28 -20.61
N PHE A 231 -5.89 5.31 -21.27
CA PHE A 231 -7.05 4.63 -20.71
C PHE A 231 -6.70 3.74 -19.50
N ILE A 232 -5.57 3.02 -19.51
CA ILE A 232 -5.19 2.22 -18.35
C ILE A 232 -4.78 3.11 -17.17
N LEU A 233 -4.06 4.22 -17.41
CA LEU A 233 -3.70 5.18 -16.35
C LEU A 233 -4.94 5.81 -15.72
N LEU A 234 -5.94 6.18 -16.55
CA LEU A 234 -7.22 6.66 -16.06
C LEU A 234 -7.97 5.57 -15.27
N SER A 235 -7.95 4.32 -15.73
CA SER A 235 -8.55 3.19 -15.02
C SER A 235 -7.88 3.00 -13.66
N ILE A 236 -6.54 3.12 -13.60
CA ILE A 236 -5.77 3.06 -12.35
C ILE A 236 -6.26 4.13 -11.37
N ALA A 237 -6.36 5.38 -11.81
CA ALA A 237 -6.88 6.45 -10.95
C ALA A 237 -8.29 6.12 -10.43
N LEU A 238 -9.19 5.67 -11.31
CA LEU A 238 -10.59 5.41 -10.97
C LEU A 238 -10.76 4.25 -9.99
N TRP A 239 -10.13 3.08 -10.20
CA TRP A 239 -10.27 2.00 -9.21
C TRP A 239 -9.57 2.30 -7.89
N PHE A 240 -8.44 3.08 -7.91
CA PHE A 240 -7.83 3.58 -6.69
C PHE A 240 -8.73 4.58 -5.97
N MET A 241 -9.49 5.43 -6.68
CA MET A 241 -10.48 6.30 -6.04
C MET A 241 -11.55 5.50 -5.31
N GLY A 242 -12.10 4.46 -5.92
CA GLY A 242 -13.08 3.59 -5.26
C GLY A 242 -12.49 2.83 -4.07
N TYR A 243 -11.35 2.19 -4.26
CA TYR A 243 -10.71 1.38 -3.23
C TYR A 243 -10.24 2.21 -2.02
N ASN A 244 -9.57 3.35 -2.27
CA ASN A 244 -9.06 4.20 -1.20
C ASN A 244 -10.16 4.89 -0.39
N ALA A 245 -11.32 5.16 -0.98
CA ALA A 245 -12.48 5.63 -0.22
C ALA A 245 -12.86 4.62 0.87
N VAL A 246 -12.90 3.34 0.52
CA VAL A 246 -13.21 2.27 1.48
C VAL A 246 -12.08 2.16 2.51
N ILE A 247 -10.81 2.10 2.10
CA ILE A 247 -9.68 1.99 3.05
C ILE A 247 -9.67 3.14 4.07
N SER A 248 -9.86 4.38 3.63
CA SER A 248 -9.75 5.57 4.50
C SER A 248 -11.00 5.84 5.35
N ALA A 249 -12.17 5.31 4.98
CA ALA A 249 -13.41 5.61 5.66
C ALA A 249 -14.14 4.40 6.25
N PHE A 250 -13.71 3.16 5.96
CA PHE A 250 -14.41 1.96 6.40
C PHE A 250 -14.54 1.87 7.93
N SER A 251 -13.50 2.23 8.67
CA SER A 251 -13.56 2.19 10.13
C SER A 251 -14.66 3.10 10.68
N ARG A 252 -14.79 4.33 10.15
CA ARG A 252 -15.86 5.28 10.50
C ARG A 252 -17.24 4.78 10.04
N TYR A 253 -17.36 4.29 8.81
CA TYR A 253 -18.57 3.70 8.29
C TYR A 253 -19.04 2.54 9.19
N ALA A 254 -18.13 1.61 9.49
CA ALA A 254 -18.43 0.43 10.28
C ALA A 254 -18.89 0.79 11.71
N THR A 255 -18.19 1.73 12.37
CA THR A 255 -18.51 2.08 13.77
C THR A 255 -19.64 3.11 13.88
N ASN A 256 -19.64 4.16 13.06
CA ASN A 256 -20.56 5.28 13.23
C ASN A 256 -21.84 5.13 12.40
N GLN A 257 -21.82 4.40 11.26
CA GLN A 257 -22.98 4.22 10.40
C GLN A 257 -23.76 2.93 10.72
N ILE A 258 -23.04 1.79 10.83
CA ILE A 258 -23.71 0.49 11.04
C ILE A 258 -23.54 -0.08 12.45
N GLY A 259 -22.92 0.67 13.36
CA GLY A 259 -22.84 0.35 14.80
C GLY A 259 -21.99 -0.85 15.15
N LEU A 260 -20.98 -1.20 14.31
CA LEU A 260 -20.04 -2.27 14.64
C LEU A 260 -19.04 -1.78 15.68
N ASP A 261 -18.54 -2.68 16.51
CA ASP A 261 -17.37 -2.37 17.32
C ASP A 261 -16.07 -2.42 16.52
N GLY A 262 -15.00 -1.85 17.07
CA GLY A 262 -13.70 -1.79 16.40
C GLY A 262 -13.12 -3.17 16.09
N SER A 263 -13.42 -4.17 16.93
CA SER A 263 -13.03 -5.57 16.71
C SER A 263 -13.68 -6.15 15.46
N GLN A 264 -15.00 -5.99 15.33
CA GLN A 264 -15.75 -6.48 14.17
C GLN A 264 -15.30 -5.79 12.87
N ALA A 265 -15.11 -4.46 12.92
CA ALA A 265 -14.60 -3.70 11.78
C ALA A 265 -13.19 -4.19 11.34
N ALA A 266 -12.30 -4.42 12.30
CA ALA A 266 -10.96 -4.95 12.02
C ALA A 266 -10.99 -6.38 11.47
N GLN A 267 -11.88 -7.25 11.95
CA GLN A 267 -12.06 -8.62 11.45
C GLN A 267 -12.53 -8.63 9.99
N ILE A 268 -13.42 -7.72 9.60
CA ILE A 268 -13.88 -7.60 8.22
C ILE A 268 -12.73 -7.21 7.29
N LEU A 269 -11.88 -6.25 7.70
CA LEU A 269 -10.68 -5.91 6.93
C LEU A 269 -9.63 -7.02 6.95
N LEU A 270 -9.52 -7.77 8.04
CA LEU A 270 -8.61 -8.91 8.17
C LEU A 270 -8.94 -10.00 7.14
N VAL A 271 -10.20 -10.38 7.01
CA VAL A 271 -10.58 -11.39 6.03
C VAL A 271 -10.38 -10.93 4.59
N ALA A 272 -10.55 -9.62 4.30
CA ALA A 272 -10.21 -9.04 3.00
C ALA A 272 -8.71 -9.16 2.71
N ASN A 273 -7.86 -8.82 3.68
CA ASN A 273 -6.40 -8.95 3.56
C ASN A 273 -5.96 -10.40 3.32
N ILE A 274 -6.51 -11.34 4.11
CA ILE A 274 -6.24 -12.79 3.94
C ILE A 274 -6.70 -13.25 2.56
N GLY A 275 -7.89 -12.84 2.12
CA GLY A 275 -8.42 -13.13 0.80
C GLY A 275 -7.47 -12.67 -0.33
N ALA A 276 -6.92 -11.46 -0.21
CA ALA A 276 -5.93 -10.94 -1.15
C ALA A 276 -4.63 -11.76 -1.15
N ILE A 277 -4.07 -12.05 0.04
CA ILE A 277 -2.82 -12.82 0.18
C ILE A 277 -2.94 -14.21 -0.46
N ILE A 278 -3.99 -14.95 -0.15
CA ILE A 278 -4.21 -16.30 -0.69
C ILE A 278 -4.41 -16.24 -2.20
N SER A 279 -4.98 -15.17 -2.71
CA SER A 279 -5.31 -15.02 -4.12
C SER A 279 -4.13 -14.60 -5.00
N PHE A 280 -3.05 -14.03 -4.46
CA PHE A 280 -1.94 -13.53 -5.27
C PHE A 280 -1.35 -14.59 -6.21
N ILE A 281 -1.11 -15.82 -5.72
CA ILE A 281 -0.54 -16.89 -6.52
C ILE A 281 -1.54 -17.43 -7.56
N PRO A 282 -2.77 -17.83 -7.19
CA PRO A 282 -3.76 -18.30 -8.17
C PRO A 282 -4.08 -17.25 -9.25
N VAL A 283 -4.21 -15.99 -8.85
CA VAL A 283 -4.47 -14.88 -9.79
C VAL A 283 -3.31 -14.68 -10.75
N GLY A 284 -2.06 -14.72 -10.27
CA GLY A 284 -0.88 -14.64 -11.12
C GLY A 284 -0.83 -15.78 -12.16
N GLN A 285 -1.14 -17.01 -11.75
CA GLN A 285 -1.22 -18.15 -12.66
C GLN A 285 -2.38 -18.02 -13.66
N PHE A 286 -3.53 -17.54 -13.20
CA PHE A 286 -4.69 -17.32 -14.07
C PHE A 286 -4.41 -16.25 -15.12
N SER A 287 -3.79 -15.12 -14.71
CA SER A 287 -3.47 -14.02 -15.61
C SER A 287 -2.44 -14.40 -16.67
N SER A 288 -1.45 -15.23 -16.30
CA SER A 288 -0.45 -15.73 -17.24
C SER A 288 -1.04 -16.61 -18.35
N LYS A 289 -2.14 -17.32 -18.05
CA LYS A 289 -2.82 -18.20 -19.02
C LYS A 289 -3.90 -17.48 -19.83
N ASN A 290 -4.63 -16.56 -19.22
CA ASN A 290 -5.85 -15.97 -19.78
C ASN A 290 -5.71 -14.49 -20.16
N GLY A 291 -4.55 -13.88 -19.90
CA GLY A 291 -4.25 -12.49 -20.13
C GLY A 291 -4.49 -11.58 -18.90
N ARG A 292 -3.67 -10.56 -18.79
CA ARG A 292 -3.72 -9.57 -17.69
C ARG A 292 -4.98 -8.71 -17.79
N LYS A 293 -5.33 -8.24 -18.98
CA LYS A 293 -6.52 -7.43 -19.20
C LYS A 293 -7.78 -8.14 -18.71
N LYS A 294 -7.98 -9.40 -19.11
CA LYS A 294 -9.16 -10.18 -18.71
C LYS A 294 -9.23 -10.35 -17.20
N THR A 295 -8.09 -10.61 -16.56
CA THR A 295 -8.00 -10.77 -15.11
C THR A 295 -8.33 -9.47 -14.37
N ILE A 296 -7.80 -8.32 -14.82
CA ILE A 296 -8.15 -7.00 -14.28
C ILE A 296 -9.65 -6.73 -14.45
N MET A 297 -10.20 -6.94 -15.64
CA MET A 297 -11.62 -6.72 -15.92
C MET A 297 -12.53 -7.54 -14.99
N MET A 298 -12.21 -8.81 -14.77
CA MET A 298 -12.93 -9.67 -13.82
C MET A 298 -12.80 -9.14 -12.39
N GLY A 299 -11.58 -8.73 -11.99
CA GLY A 299 -11.34 -8.12 -10.67
C GLY A 299 -12.14 -6.83 -10.46
N VAL A 300 -12.18 -5.96 -11.45
CA VAL A 300 -12.94 -4.69 -11.39
C VAL A 300 -14.45 -4.95 -11.28
N VAL A 301 -14.99 -5.89 -12.06
CA VAL A 301 -16.41 -6.29 -11.97
C VAL A 301 -16.72 -6.86 -10.57
N LEU A 302 -15.89 -7.77 -10.10
CA LEU A 302 -16.06 -8.38 -8.77
C LEU A 302 -15.99 -7.32 -7.67
N LEU A 303 -15.04 -6.37 -7.75
CA LEU A 303 -14.90 -5.29 -6.78
C LEU A 303 -16.12 -4.36 -6.78
N ALA A 304 -16.64 -4.01 -7.96
CA ALA A 304 -17.85 -3.21 -8.08
C ALA A 304 -19.07 -3.90 -7.47
N LEU A 305 -19.25 -5.21 -7.71
CA LEU A 305 -20.34 -6.00 -7.15
C LEU A 305 -20.22 -6.12 -5.61
N VAL A 306 -19.00 -6.33 -5.11
CA VAL A 306 -18.73 -6.38 -3.67
C VAL A 306 -19.04 -5.05 -3.00
N PHE A 307 -18.62 -3.92 -3.57
CA PHE A 307 -18.93 -2.61 -3.01
C PHE A 307 -20.42 -2.28 -3.13
N LEU A 308 -21.07 -2.63 -4.23
CA LEU A 308 -22.49 -2.47 -4.36
C LEU A 308 -23.26 -3.24 -3.28
N THR A 309 -22.92 -4.51 -3.07
CA THR A 309 -23.58 -5.35 -2.06
C THR A 309 -23.22 -4.94 -0.63
N ALA A 310 -22.00 -4.43 -0.39
CA ALA A 310 -21.59 -3.89 0.90
C ALA A 310 -22.45 -2.70 1.34
N GLY A 311 -22.94 -1.90 0.41
CA GLY A 311 -23.83 -0.77 0.69
C GLY A 311 -25.21 -1.13 1.23
N PHE A 312 -25.63 -2.39 1.15
CA PHE A 312 -26.94 -2.83 1.65
C PHE A 312 -26.91 -3.30 3.12
N TYR A 313 -25.73 -3.45 3.73
CA TYR A 313 -25.66 -3.82 5.14
C TYR A 313 -25.97 -2.62 6.04
N THR A 314 -26.97 -2.77 6.89
CA THR A 314 -27.38 -1.78 7.90
C THR A 314 -26.98 -2.19 9.33
N SER A 315 -26.51 -3.42 9.50
CA SER A 315 -26.01 -3.99 10.73
C SER A 315 -25.05 -5.13 10.44
N PHE A 316 -24.37 -5.65 11.45
CA PHE A 316 -23.50 -6.80 11.27
C PHE A 316 -24.26 -8.01 10.73
N HIS A 317 -23.68 -8.60 9.69
CA HIS A 317 -24.15 -9.88 9.14
C HIS A 317 -22.95 -10.74 8.73
N PRO A 318 -22.93 -12.06 9.02
CA PRO A 318 -21.80 -12.94 8.71
C PRO A 318 -21.40 -12.96 7.21
N LEU A 319 -22.33 -12.69 6.30
CA LEU A 319 -22.04 -12.57 4.86
C LEU A 319 -21.09 -11.43 4.56
N MET A 320 -20.91 -10.44 5.44
CA MET A 320 -19.91 -9.39 5.28
C MET A 320 -18.49 -9.98 5.18
N TYR A 321 -18.20 -11.03 5.93
CA TYR A 321 -16.90 -11.70 5.83
C TYR A 321 -16.67 -12.29 4.43
N VAL A 322 -17.68 -12.97 3.87
CA VAL A 322 -17.60 -13.53 2.51
C VAL A 322 -17.43 -12.41 1.49
N ASN A 323 -18.23 -11.35 1.62
CA ASN A 323 -18.18 -10.18 0.76
C ASN A 323 -16.77 -9.56 0.74
N PHE A 324 -16.16 -9.36 1.91
CA PHE A 324 -14.84 -8.74 2.01
C PHE A 324 -13.69 -9.69 1.66
N VAL A 325 -13.82 -11.00 1.84
CA VAL A 325 -12.88 -11.97 1.22
C VAL A 325 -12.87 -11.78 -0.30
N LEU A 326 -14.06 -11.69 -0.93
CA LEU A 326 -14.18 -11.44 -2.37
C LEU A 326 -13.60 -10.07 -2.78
N ALA A 327 -13.72 -9.03 -1.92
CA ALA A 327 -13.04 -7.75 -2.14
C ALA A 327 -11.52 -7.94 -2.21
N GLY A 328 -10.94 -8.75 -1.32
CA GLY A 328 -9.52 -9.09 -1.32
C GLY A 328 -9.10 -9.80 -2.60
N VAL A 329 -9.87 -10.81 -3.04
CA VAL A 329 -9.64 -11.52 -4.32
C VAL A 329 -9.69 -10.56 -5.51
N ALA A 330 -10.70 -9.68 -5.53
CA ALA A 330 -10.88 -8.69 -6.57
C ALA A 330 -9.69 -7.71 -6.63
N TRP A 331 -9.28 -7.20 -5.48
CA TRP A 331 -8.12 -6.31 -5.37
C TRP A 331 -6.82 -6.98 -5.80
N ALA A 332 -6.59 -8.23 -5.41
CA ALA A 332 -5.44 -9.01 -5.86
C ALA A 332 -5.41 -9.14 -7.40
N SER A 333 -6.58 -9.39 -8.02
CA SER A 333 -6.73 -9.53 -9.48
C SER A 333 -6.36 -8.24 -10.23
N ILE A 334 -6.64 -7.09 -9.64
CA ILE A 334 -6.29 -5.78 -10.19
C ILE A 334 -4.80 -5.48 -9.95
N ASN A 335 -4.36 -5.56 -8.70
CA ASN A 335 -3.06 -5.05 -8.25
C ASN A 335 -1.88 -5.84 -8.85
N VAL A 336 -1.96 -7.17 -8.88
CA VAL A 336 -0.90 -8.03 -9.44
C VAL A 336 -0.63 -7.74 -10.92
N ASN A 337 -1.65 -7.32 -11.66
CA ASN A 337 -1.60 -7.22 -13.12
C ASN A 337 -1.47 -5.79 -13.65
N SER A 338 -1.83 -4.78 -12.88
CA SER A 338 -1.94 -3.39 -13.36
C SER A 338 -0.59 -2.77 -13.73
N LEU A 339 0.40 -2.82 -12.83
CA LEU A 339 1.73 -2.29 -13.13
C LEU A 339 2.43 -3.08 -14.26
N PRO A 340 2.48 -4.42 -14.25
CA PRO A 340 3.04 -5.16 -15.36
C PRO A 340 2.40 -4.83 -16.72
N MET A 341 1.09 -4.62 -16.77
CA MET A 341 0.40 -4.26 -18.01
C MET A 341 0.79 -2.87 -18.53
N VAL A 342 1.05 -1.91 -17.64
CA VAL A 342 1.58 -0.59 -18.02
C VAL A 342 3.02 -0.72 -18.55
N LEU A 343 3.84 -1.53 -17.90
CA LEU A 343 5.25 -1.73 -18.27
C LEU A 343 5.42 -2.47 -19.60
N GLU A 344 4.49 -3.34 -19.96
CA GLU A 344 4.49 -4.03 -21.26
C GLU A 344 4.31 -3.07 -22.45
N MET A 345 3.72 -1.90 -22.23
CA MET A 345 3.61 -0.85 -23.25
C MET A 345 4.87 0.03 -23.32
N ALA A 346 5.80 -0.12 -22.35
CA ALA A 346 7.06 0.60 -22.36
C ALA A 346 7.97 0.04 -23.46
N LYS A 347 8.65 0.94 -24.17
CA LYS A 347 9.78 0.53 -25.01
C LYS A 347 11.01 0.29 -24.14
N ASP A 348 11.98 -0.45 -24.68
CA ASP A 348 13.25 -0.69 -24.01
C ASP A 348 13.87 0.62 -23.50
N GLY A 349 14.20 0.66 -22.21
CA GLY A 349 14.79 1.85 -21.55
C GLY A 349 13.80 2.81 -20.85
N ASP A 350 12.50 2.69 -21.08
CA ASP A 350 11.48 3.64 -20.53
C ASP A 350 10.75 3.11 -19.27
N VAL A 351 11.17 1.97 -18.72
CA VAL A 351 10.49 1.31 -17.57
C VAL A 351 10.33 2.25 -16.39
N GLY A 352 11.33 3.06 -16.07
CA GLY A 352 11.27 4.04 -14.98
C GLY A 352 10.19 5.10 -15.18
N ARG A 353 10.06 5.63 -16.40
CA ARG A 353 9.04 6.62 -16.77
C ARG A 353 7.63 6.07 -16.63
N TYR A 354 7.38 4.84 -17.11
CA TYR A 354 6.06 4.22 -17.04
C TYR A 354 5.69 3.80 -15.61
N THR A 355 6.67 3.35 -14.82
CA THR A 355 6.51 3.16 -13.38
C THR A 355 6.14 4.47 -12.69
N GLY A 356 6.82 5.57 -13.04
CA GLY A 356 6.50 6.90 -12.54
C GLY A 356 5.09 7.34 -12.88
N LEU A 357 4.64 7.15 -14.12
CA LEU A 357 3.25 7.43 -14.53
C LEU A 357 2.24 6.62 -13.73
N TYR A 358 2.46 5.31 -13.55
CA TYR A 358 1.60 4.46 -12.72
C TYR A 358 1.44 5.02 -11.31
N TYR A 359 2.56 5.35 -10.66
CA TYR A 359 2.51 5.90 -9.30
C TYR A 359 1.92 7.31 -9.25
N THR A 360 2.15 8.14 -10.26
CA THR A 360 1.54 9.47 -10.33
C THR A 360 0.01 9.38 -10.33
N PHE A 361 -0.57 8.53 -11.16
CA PHE A 361 -2.03 8.38 -11.23
C PHE A 361 -2.61 7.71 -9.99
N SER A 362 -1.96 6.67 -9.45
CA SER A 362 -2.42 5.99 -8.24
C SER A 362 -2.30 6.89 -7.00
N MET A 363 -1.21 7.63 -6.82
CA MET A 363 -1.03 8.54 -5.69
C MET A 363 -1.94 9.77 -5.80
N SER A 364 -2.18 10.31 -7.00
CA SER A 364 -3.15 11.38 -7.19
C SER A 364 -4.55 10.95 -6.72
N ALA A 365 -4.96 9.73 -7.04
CA ALA A 365 -6.22 9.17 -6.54
C ALA A 365 -6.20 9.04 -5.01
N GLN A 366 -5.10 8.61 -4.41
CA GLN A 366 -4.95 8.48 -2.96
C GLN A 366 -5.00 9.83 -2.22
N ILE A 367 -4.54 10.90 -2.86
CA ILE A 367 -4.63 12.27 -2.31
C ILE A 367 -6.05 12.81 -2.43
N ILE A 368 -6.66 12.70 -3.62
CA ILE A 368 -7.96 13.31 -3.92
C ILE A 368 -9.10 12.58 -3.18
N THR A 369 -9.04 11.27 -3.08
CA THR A 369 -10.15 10.45 -2.59
C THR A 369 -10.57 10.75 -1.15
N PRO A 370 -9.67 10.79 -0.16
CA PRO A 370 -10.07 11.08 1.23
C PRO A 370 -10.71 12.47 1.37
N ILE A 371 -10.23 13.45 0.60
CA ILE A 371 -10.76 14.81 0.60
C ILE A 371 -12.18 14.83 0.00
N LEU A 372 -12.33 14.24 -1.19
CA LEU A 372 -13.61 14.23 -1.90
C LEU A 372 -14.67 13.40 -1.17
N SER A 373 -14.31 12.22 -0.69
CA SER A 373 -15.24 11.39 0.08
C SER A 373 -15.60 12.04 1.42
N GLY A 374 -14.63 12.66 2.10
CA GLY A 374 -14.86 13.40 3.34
C GLY A 374 -15.83 14.58 3.13
N PHE A 375 -15.66 15.34 2.03
CA PHE A 375 -16.59 16.40 1.66
C PHE A 375 -18.02 15.87 1.45
N LEU A 376 -18.17 14.75 0.78
CA LEU A 376 -19.48 14.14 0.56
C LEU A 376 -20.11 13.65 1.88
N PHE A 377 -19.32 13.10 2.80
CA PHE A 377 -19.81 12.69 4.13
C PHE A 377 -20.32 13.89 4.93
N ASP A 378 -19.59 15.00 4.94
CA ASP A 378 -20.01 16.24 5.63
C ASP A 378 -21.30 16.81 5.01
N GLN A 379 -21.46 16.76 3.67
CA GLN A 379 -22.67 17.27 2.99
C GLN A 379 -23.91 16.40 3.27
N MET A 380 -23.75 15.10 3.45
CA MET A 380 -24.85 14.16 3.68
C MET A 380 -25.08 13.88 5.17
N ASP A 381 -24.19 14.35 6.04
CA ASP A 381 -24.17 14.05 7.47
C ASP A 381 -24.25 12.55 7.82
N ASN A 382 -23.73 11.72 6.93
CA ASN A 382 -23.67 10.27 7.12
C ASN A 382 -22.66 9.61 6.17
N TYR A 383 -22.36 8.32 6.39
CA TYR A 383 -21.42 7.54 5.59
C TYR A 383 -22.07 6.64 4.54
N THR A 384 -23.37 6.72 4.32
CA THR A 384 -24.10 5.82 3.39
C THR A 384 -23.61 5.95 1.96
N ILE A 385 -23.09 7.12 1.58
CA ILE A 385 -22.52 7.38 0.24
C ILE A 385 -21.20 6.61 -0.02
N LEU A 386 -20.53 6.04 0.98
CA LEU A 386 -19.22 5.40 0.84
C LEU A 386 -19.20 4.33 -0.24
N PHE A 387 -20.08 3.35 -0.14
CA PHE A 387 -20.12 2.24 -1.11
C PHE A 387 -20.72 2.63 -2.47
N PRO A 388 -21.77 3.45 -2.57
CA PRO A 388 -22.18 4.05 -3.84
C PRO A 388 -21.06 4.81 -4.56
N TYR A 389 -20.30 5.64 -3.84
CA TYR A 389 -19.10 6.32 -4.37
C TYR A 389 -18.07 5.32 -4.90
N ALA A 390 -17.69 4.35 -4.07
CA ALA A 390 -16.70 3.34 -4.44
C ALA A 390 -17.15 2.52 -5.66
N THR A 391 -18.40 2.08 -5.67
CA THR A 391 -19.00 1.35 -6.79
C THR A 391 -18.99 2.17 -8.08
N PHE A 392 -19.36 3.45 -8.01
CA PHE A 392 -19.38 4.36 -9.15
C PHE A 392 -18.01 4.49 -9.81
N PHE A 393 -16.97 4.78 -9.03
CA PHE A 393 -15.62 4.94 -9.57
C PHE A 393 -15.03 3.62 -10.11
N VAL A 394 -15.29 2.49 -9.44
CA VAL A 394 -14.86 1.18 -9.93
C VAL A 394 -15.61 0.79 -11.20
N ALA A 395 -16.90 1.10 -11.32
CA ALA A 395 -17.66 0.88 -12.55
C ALA A 395 -17.15 1.75 -13.72
N LEU A 396 -16.79 3.00 -13.47
CA LEU A 396 -16.13 3.85 -14.47
C LEU A 396 -14.76 3.27 -14.89
N ALA A 397 -14.01 2.69 -13.95
CA ALA A 397 -12.76 2.02 -14.25
C ALA A 397 -12.96 0.83 -15.21
N TRP A 398 -14.07 0.10 -15.08
CA TRP A 398 -14.40 -0.98 -16.03
C TRP A 398 -14.62 -0.43 -17.46
N ILE A 399 -15.34 0.70 -17.60
CA ILE A 399 -15.59 1.34 -18.89
C ILE A 399 -14.28 1.78 -19.55
N THR A 400 -13.40 2.46 -18.80
CA THR A 400 -12.11 2.92 -19.32
C THR A 400 -11.17 1.76 -19.62
N MET A 401 -11.12 0.73 -18.79
CA MET A 401 -10.30 -0.47 -18.99
C MET A 401 -10.76 -1.27 -20.20
N SER A 402 -12.04 -1.29 -20.53
CA SER A 402 -12.56 -1.94 -21.73
C SER A 402 -11.95 -1.39 -23.03
N GLN A 403 -11.60 -0.09 -23.05
CA GLN A 403 -10.99 0.60 -24.19
C GLN A 403 -9.48 0.30 -24.39
N VAL A 404 -8.83 -0.31 -23.41
CA VAL A 404 -7.40 -0.68 -23.48
C VAL A 404 -7.24 -1.86 -24.43
N LYS A 405 -6.36 -1.72 -25.44
CA LYS A 405 -6.12 -2.75 -26.45
C LYS A 405 -4.69 -3.32 -26.43
N HIS A 406 -3.77 -2.67 -25.72
CA HIS A 406 -2.34 -3.01 -25.68
C HIS A 406 -1.88 -3.31 -24.24
N GLY A 407 -0.70 -3.89 -24.09
CA GLY A 407 -0.10 -4.20 -22.78
C GLY A 407 -0.57 -5.54 -22.20
N ASP A 408 -1.35 -6.33 -22.92
CA ASP A 408 -1.71 -7.70 -22.53
C ASP A 408 -0.68 -8.67 -23.10
N SER A 409 -0.24 -9.63 -22.29
CA SER A 409 0.67 -10.71 -22.70
C SER A 409 0.20 -12.04 -22.13
N ILE A 410 0.25 -13.06 -22.93
CA ILE A 410 -0.13 -14.43 -22.58
C ILE A 410 1.11 -15.34 -22.77
N LEU A 411 1.24 -16.36 -21.95
CA LEU A 411 2.38 -17.29 -22.00
C LEU A 411 2.59 -17.92 -23.39
N SER A 412 1.53 -18.13 -24.15
CA SER A 412 1.58 -18.61 -25.53
C SER A 412 2.35 -17.71 -26.49
N ASP A 413 2.45 -16.40 -26.17
CA ASP A 413 3.13 -15.43 -27.02
C ASP A 413 4.67 -15.55 -26.95
N TYR A 414 5.18 -16.27 -25.92
CA TYR A 414 6.61 -16.51 -25.68
C TYR A 414 7.07 -17.95 -25.98
N THR A 415 6.16 -18.82 -26.42
CA THR A 415 6.43 -20.24 -26.71
C THR A 415 6.50 -20.52 -28.21
N GLN A 416 6.48 -19.52 -29.06
CA GLN A 416 6.82 -19.56 -30.49
C GLN A 416 8.24 -19.03 -30.68
#